data_c92f81f7e7e882a57fea4b0c23d4e57f
#
_entry.id   c92f81f7e7e882a57fea4b0c23d4e57f
#
_cell.length_a   1.000
_cell.length_b   1.000
_cell.length_c   1.000
_cell.angle_alpha   90.00
_cell.angle_beta   90.00
_cell.angle_gamma   90.00
#
_symmetry.space_group_name_H-M   'P 1'
#
loop_
_entity.id
_entity.type
_entity.pdbx_description
1 polymer ?
#
loop_
_entity_poly.entity_id
_entity_poly.type
_entity_poly.pdbx_seq_one_letter_code
_entity_poly.pdbx_strand_id
1 'polypeptide(L)'
;MKISRIAALLLVLLVGIAIVPAALAQDTLGLSDADFAYWTESIAQSASFETISYDYNFRLDVAGVDPSGNITIWVAGGGQIGEMDGVPMFSMTAVGELIGGGETLPVDMEVRFVGDSIYLNLGDGSGWIGGPAEELLSGFGDMLGGALPFDPEALAEGDMSGMEDMMAMPGMMDAMMALSSLQASDFVAVSREMDMGGQAHFVINFLIADLLTSDAFAPLLAMGMGQAMGAETSGMTQQEMQQMSMMVGMLFSDLTLTYEQFISTSTNLVERGVLSLNFPLPAMLTGSADASIVLEMSVDLSGYNAPISVEAPADFQSMM
;
A
#
# COMPACT_ATOMS: atom_id res chain seq x y z
N MET A 1 -4.13 -9.36 17.24
CA MET A 1 -3.67 -9.16 15.84
C MET A 1 -2.15 -9.00 15.90
N LYS A 2 -1.37 -9.81 15.19
CA LYS A 2 0.10 -9.80 15.38
C LYS A 2 0.71 -8.56 14.73
N ILE A 3 1.49 -7.79 15.48
CA ILE A 3 2.19 -6.55 15.08
C ILE A 3 2.98 -6.71 13.76
N SER A 4 3.51 -7.92 13.50
CA SER A 4 4.23 -8.26 12.27
C SER A 4 3.43 -8.05 10.97
N ARG A 5 2.10 -8.19 11.00
CA ARG A 5 1.25 -7.97 9.81
C ARG A 5 1.12 -6.48 9.45
N ILE A 6 1.21 -5.61 10.45
CA ILE A 6 1.12 -4.16 10.25
C ILE A 6 2.42 -3.62 9.64
N ALA A 7 3.58 -4.11 10.11
CA ALA A 7 4.88 -3.72 9.55
C ALA A 7 5.04 -4.15 8.09
N ALA A 8 4.59 -5.36 7.74
CA ALA A 8 4.59 -5.82 6.35
C ALA A 8 3.64 -5.01 5.46
N LEU A 9 2.47 -4.62 5.99
CA LEU A 9 1.51 -3.79 5.26
C LEU A 9 2.08 -2.38 5.01
N LEU A 10 2.77 -1.80 6.00
CA LEU A 10 3.45 -0.51 5.88
C LEU A 10 4.57 -0.55 4.83
N LEU A 11 5.37 -1.62 4.81
CA LEU A 11 6.43 -1.79 3.83
C LEU A 11 5.87 -1.95 2.40
N VAL A 12 4.80 -2.73 2.23
CA VAL A 12 4.11 -2.89 0.94
C VAL A 12 3.47 -1.58 0.49
N LEU A 13 2.92 -0.77 1.40
CA LEU A 13 2.37 0.54 1.09
C LEU A 13 3.47 1.54 0.68
N LEU A 14 4.60 1.56 1.39
CA LEU A 14 5.77 2.40 1.05
C LEU A 14 6.34 2.06 -0.34
N VAL A 15 6.45 0.77 -0.67
CA VAL A 15 6.94 0.30 -1.97
C VAL A 15 5.87 0.48 -3.07
N GLY A 16 4.59 0.29 -2.74
CA GLY A 16 3.46 0.44 -3.68
C GLY A 16 3.31 1.87 -4.22
N ILE A 17 3.64 2.88 -3.41
CA ILE A 17 3.61 4.30 -3.82
C ILE A 17 4.64 4.59 -4.94
N ALA A 18 5.74 3.84 -5.01
CA ALA A 18 6.78 4.02 -6.02
C ALA A 18 6.46 3.37 -7.38
N ILE A 19 5.47 2.45 -7.46
CA ILE A 19 5.21 1.62 -8.65
C ILE A 19 4.13 2.19 -9.59
N VAL A 20 3.33 3.17 -9.14
CA VAL A 20 2.21 3.74 -9.92
C VAL A 20 2.59 4.29 -11.31
N PRO A 21 3.79 4.82 -11.59
CA PRO A 21 4.06 5.50 -12.86
C PRO A 21 4.15 4.62 -14.11
N ALA A 22 4.50 3.34 -13.99
CA ALA A 22 4.83 2.54 -15.17
C ALA A 22 3.62 2.10 -16.01
N ALA A 23 2.43 2.03 -15.40
CA ALA A 23 1.18 1.63 -16.06
C ALA A 23 0.44 2.80 -16.74
N LEU A 24 0.82 4.05 -16.45
CA LEU A 24 0.06 5.25 -16.81
C LEU A 24 0.50 5.91 -18.13
N ALA A 25 1.41 5.32 -18.89
CA ALA A 25 2.13 5.98 -19.99
C ALA A 25 1.31 6.32 -21.25
N GLN A 26 0.00 6.10 -21.30
CA GLN A 26 -0.79 6.29 -22.52
C GLN A 26 -1.84 7.41 -22.46
N ASP A 27 -2.10 8.01 -21.30
CA ASP A 27 -3.11 9.06 -21.12
C ASP A 27 -2.57 10.12 -20.16
N THR A 28 -2.95 11.38 -20.37
CA THR A 28 -2.54 12.51 -19.51
C THR A 28 -3.27 12.54 -18.16
N LEU A 29 -4.22 11.65 -17.93
CA LEU A 29 -5.00 11.49 -16.70
C LEU A 29 -5.74 12.77 -16.25
N GLY A 30 -6.01 13.68 -17.20
CA GLY A 30 -6.64 14.98 -16.92
C GLY A 30 -5.67 16.15 -16.85
N LEU A 31 -4.37 15.94 -16.85
CA LEU A 31 -3.36 16.99 -16.89
C LEU A 31 -3.19 17.59 -18.30
N SER A 32 -2.64 18.79 -18.37
CA SER A 32 -2.08 19.31 -19.63
C SER A 32 -0.86 18.48 -20.03
N ASP A 33 -0.53 18.42 -21.33
CA ASP A 33 0.67 17.72 -21.83
C ASP A 33 1.95 18.18 -21.12
N ALA A 34 2.04 19.49 -20.81
CA ALA A 34 3.20 20.05 -20.12
C ALA A 34 3.28 19.63 -18.65
N ASP A 35 2.15 19.61 -17.93
CA ASP A 35 2.11 19.17 -16.54
C ASP A 35 2.33 17.66 -16.43
N PHE A 36 1.78 16.89 -17.37
CA PHE A 36 2.00 15.43 -17.41
C PHE A 36 3.47 15.10 -17.66
N ALA A 37 4.11 15.77 -18.63
CA ALA A 37 5.53 15.59 -18.89
C ALA A 37 6.38 15.97 -17.66
N TYR A 38 6.10 17.11 -17.03
CA TYR A 38 6.78 17.55 -15.81
C TYR A 38 6.64 16.53 -14.68
N TRP A 39 5.40 16.07 -14.42
CA TRP A 39 5.09 15.10 -13.37
C TRP A 39 5.80 13.76 -13.58
N THR A 40 5.70 13.19 -14.78
CA THR A 40 6.32 11.89 -15.11
C THR A 40 7.86 11.95 -15.11
N GLU A 41 8.44 13.04 -15.61
CA GLU A 41 9.90 13.26 -15.55
C GLU A 41 10.39 13.36 -14.12
N SER A 42 9.67 14.10 -13.26
CA SER A 42 10.02 14.25 -11.85
C SER A 42 9.96 12.93 -11.09
N ILE A 43 8.96 12.08 -11.36
CA ILE A 43 8.88 10.74 -10.77
C ILE A 43 10.05 9.87 -11.25
N ALA A 44 10.32 9.86 -12.55
CA ALA A 44 11.43 9.08 -13.11
C ALA A 44 12.79 9.53 -12.55
N GLN A 45 12.99 10.84 -12.40
CA GLN A 45 14.19 11.40 -11.79
C GLN A 45 14.28 10.99 -10.31
N SER A 46 13.19 11.08 -9.56
CA SER A 46 13.14 10.68 -8.15
C SER A 46 13.36 9.18 -7.96
N ALA A 47 12.92 8.35 -8.90
CA ALA A 47 13.12 6.89 -8.86
C ALA A 47 14.56 6.46 -9.19
N SER A 48 15.39 7.36 -9.74
CA SER A 48 16.77 7.06 -10.14
C SER A 48 17.81 7.32 -9.05
N PHE A 49 17.39 7.48 -7.80
CA PHE A 49 18.30 7.71 -6.68
C PHE A 49 19.12 6.45 -6.33
N GLU A 50 20.35 6.66 -5.87
CA GLU A 50 21.18 5.63 -5.26
C GLU A 50 20.91 5.52 -3.75
N THR A 51 20.67 6.68 -3.12
CA THR A 51 20.38 6.77 -1.69
C THR A 51 19.33 7.84 -1.43
N ILE A 52 18.48 7.63 -0.41
CA ILE A 52 17.47 8.57 0.05
C ILE A 52 17.23 8.43 1.55
N SER A 53 16.93 9.54 2.20
CA SER A 53 16.40 9.58 3.57
C SER A 53 14.91 9.89 3.53
N TYR A 54 14.17 9.31 4.44
CA TYR A 54 12.73 9.53 4.55
C TYR A 54 12.28 9.66 6.00
N ASP A 55 11.24 10.47 6.20
CA ASP A 55 10.44 10.51 7.42
C ASP A 55 9.00 10.18 7.06
N TYR A 56 8.30 9.46 7.93
CA TYR A 56 6.92 9.10 7.68
C TYR A 56 6.04 9.26 8.91
N ASN A 57 4.74 9.50 8.63
CA ASN A 57 3.68 9.44 9.61
C ASN A 57 2.54 8.58 9.04
N PHE A 58 2.03 7.69 9.85
CA PHE A 58 0.90 6.83 9.53
C PHE A 58 -0.16 6.94 10.63
N ARG A 59 -1.41 7.11 10.25
CA ARG A 59 -2.56 7.09 11.15
C ARG A 59 -3.70 6.30 10.52
N LEU A 60 -4.27 5.38 11.30
CA LEU A 60 -5.48 4.65 10.96
C LEU A 60 -6.47 4.77 12.12
N ASP A 61 -7.63 5.31 11.84
CA ASP A 61 -8.77 5.36 12.76
C ASP A 61 -9.90 4.47 12.22
N VAL A 62 -10.37 3.52 13.02
CA VAL A 62 -11.52 2.66 12.73
C VAL A 62 -12.55 2.91 13.82
N ALA A 63 -13.68 3.50 13.45
CA ALA A 63 -14.75 3.86 14.38
C ALA A 63 -16.03 3.11 14.09
N GLY A 64 -16.81 2.79 15.12
CA GLY A 64 -18.18 2.26 15.02
C GLY A 64 -18.31 0.88 14.39
N VAL A 65 -17.22 0.15 14.18
CA VAL A 65 -17.19 -1.20 13.55
C VAL A 65 -17.29 -2.29 14.61
N ASP A 66 -16.60 -2.11 15.73
CA ASP A 66 -16.54 -3.10 16.81
C ASP A 66 -17.22 -2.56 18.07
N PRO A 67 -18.12 -3.37 18.69
CA PRO A 67 -18.75 -3.00 19.98
C PRO A 67 -17.75 -2.78 21.12
N SER A 68 -16.53 -3.32 21.03
CA SER A 68 -15.46 -3.11 22.02
C SER A 68 -14.83 -1.71 21.95
N GLY A 69 -15.15 -0.93 20.94
CA GLY A 69 -14.72 0.46 20.80
C GLY A 69 -13.97 0.76 19.51
N ASN A 70 -13.52 2.00 19.41
CA ASN A 70 -12.74 2.46 18.27
C ASN A 70 -11.31 1.94 18.35
N ILE A 71 -10.68 1.76 17.17
CA ILE A 71 -9.27 1.42 17.06
C ILE A 71 -8.57 2.62 16.43
N THR A 72 -7.51 3.08 17.07
CA THR A 72 -6.59 4.07 16.52
C THR A 72 -5.19 3.49 16.48
N ILE A 73 -4.54 3.57 15.35
CA ILE A 73 -3.12 3.24 15.19
C ILE A 73 -2.45 4.51 14.70
N TRP A 74 -1.42 4.95 15.39
CA TRP A 74 -0.54 5.96 14.83
C TRP A 74 0.92 5.53 15.00
N VAL A 75 1.71 5.75 13.96
CA VAL A 75 3.14 5.41 13.93
C VAL A 75 3.85 6.51 13.16
N ALA A 76 4.94 7.01 13.72
CA ALA A 76 5.83 7.94 13.05
C ALA A 76 7.26 7.39 13.10
N GLY A 77 8.06 7.76 12.13
CA GLY A 77 9.45 7.33 12.09
C GLY A 77 10.15 7.85 10.86
N GLY A 78 11.28 7.27 10.59
CA GLY A 78 12.07 7.63 9.43
C GLY A 78 13.21 6.64 9.23
N GLY A 79 13.99 6.88 8.21
CA GLY A 79 15.12 6.02 7.89
C GLY A 79 15.85 6.40 6.64
N GLN A 80 16.61 5.46 6.15
CA GLN A 80 17.44 5.61 4.96
C GLN A 80 17.35 4.34 4.13
N ILE A 81 17.39 4.49 2.82
CA ILE A 81 17.44 3.38 1.88
C ILE A 81 18.44 3.71 0.77
N GLY A 82 19.17 2.72 0.31
CA GLY A 82 20.06 2.85 -0.83
C GLY A 82 21.12 1.77 -0.90
N GLU A 83 22.12 2.03 -1.71
CA GLU A 83 23.27 1.16 -1.91
C GLU A 83 24.56 1.97 -1.71
N MET A 84 25.51 1.41 -0.96
CA MET A 84 26.82 2.01 -0.80
C MET A 84 27.89 0.95 -1.04
N ASP A 85 28.81 1.24 -1.97
CA ASP A 85 29.89 0.32 -2.37
C ASP A 85 29.37 -1.07 -2.83
N GLY A 86 28.18 -1.13 -3.47
CA GLY A 86 27.56 -2.36 -3.92
C GLY A 86 26.85 -3.15 -2.81
N VAL A 87 26.70 -2.55 -1.62
CA VAL A 87 26.01 -3.16 -0.48
C VAL A 87 24.66 -2.48 -0.30
N PRO A 88 23.53 -3.19 -0.45
CA PRO A 88 22.20 -2.63 -0.17
C PRO A 88 22.03 -2.37 1.33
N MET A 89 21.47 -1.23 1.64
CA MET A 89 21.25 -0.77 3.00
C MET A 89 19.84 -0.21 3.16
N PHE A 90 19.24 -0.51 4.29
CA PHE A 90 17.95 0.06 4.70
C PHE A 90 17.92 0.23 6.20
N SER A 91 17.37 1.32 6.68
CA SER A 91 17.00 1.48 8.09
C SER A 91 15.60 2.07 8.20
N MET A 92 14.89 1.68 9.26
CA MET A 92 13.59 2.22 9.60
C MET A 92 13.43 2.26 11.11
N THR A 93 13.01 3.39 11.63
CA THR A 93 12.51 3.52 13.01
C THR A 93 11.01 3.70 12.98
N ALA A 94 10.31 3.18 13.97
CA ALA A 94 8.87 3.31 14.13
C ALA A 94 8.52 3.51 15.60
N VAL A 95 7.93 4.64 15.94
CA VAL A 95 7.43 4.95 17.27
C VAL A 95 5.97 5.33 17.18
N GLY A 96 5.14 4.80 18.07
CA GLY A 96 3.72 5.07 18.02
C GLY A 96 2.90 4.33 19.07
N GLU A 97 1.61 4.23 18.83
CA GLU A 97 0.67 3.56 19.70
C GLU A 97 -0.44 2.88 18.90
N LEU A 98 -0.90 1.74 19.43
CA LEU A 98 -2.13 1.09 19.03
C LEU A 98 -3.11 1.22 20.21
N ILE A 99 -4.22 1.91 19.98
CA ILE A 99 -5.25 2.16 20.97
C ILE A 99 -6.51 1.41 20.54
N GLY A 100 -7.03 0.53 21.38
CA GLY A 100 -8.25 -0.22 21.07
C GLY A 100 -8.70 -1.09 22.23
N GLY A 101 -10.01 -1.33 22.35
CA GLY A 101 -10.57 -2.15 23.43
C GLY A 101 -10.31 -1.61 24.86
N GLY A 102 -10.02 -0.31 24.99
CA GLY A 102 -9.64 0.31 26.27
C GLY A 102 -8.17 0.11 26.66
N GLU A 103 -7.37 -0.46 25.80
CA GLU A 103 -5.93 -0.68 26.01
C GLU A 103 -5.11 0.19 25.05
N THR A 104 -3.90 0.55 25.50
CA THR A 104 -2.90 1.23 24.67
C THR A 104 -1.63 0.38 24.67
N LEU A 105 -1.22 0.01 23.47
CA LEU A 105 0.02 -0.75 23.25
C LEU A 105 1.03 0.18 22.57
N PRO A 106 2.18 0.48 23.19
CA PRO A 106 3.22 1.26 22.55
C PRO A 106 3.85 0.48 21.40
N VAL A 107 4.22 1.18 20.36
CA VAL A 107 5.04 0.69 19.24
C VAL A 107 6.39 1.40 19.36
N ASP A 108 7.46 0.64 19.48
CA ASP A 108 8.83 1.12 19.40
C ASP A 108 9.64 0.04 18.68
N MET A 109 10.10 0.34 17.49
CA MET A 109 10.75 -0.65 16.63
C MET A 109 11.84 0.02 15.79
N GLU A 110 12.92 -0.69 15.62
CA GLU A 110 13.96 -0.33 14.66
C GLU A 110 14.29 -1.56 13.80
N VAL A 111 14.37 -1.35 12.48
CA VAL A 111 14.76 -2.37 11.50
C VAL A 111 15.98 -1.86 10.76
N ARG A 112 16.98 -2.73 10.58
CA ARG A 112 18.14 -2.46 9.72
C ARG A 112 18.34 -3.64 8.78
N PHE A 113 18.65 -3.33 7.55
CA PHE A 113 19.10 -4.27 6.53
C PHE A 113 20.47 -3.82 6.05
N VAL A 114 21.46 -4.69 6.15
CA VAL A 114 22.84 -4.40 5.76
C VAL A 114 23.39 -5.61 5.01
N GLY A 115 23.61 -5.47 3.71
CA GLY A 115 24.00 -6.58 2.85
C GLY A 115 22.91 -7.65 2.82
N ASP A 116 23.25 -8.86 3.28
CA ASP A 116 22.35 -10.01 3.27
C ASP A 116 21.69 -10.27 4.64
N SER A 117 21.78 -9.33 5.57
CA SER A 117 21.32 -9.52 6.96
C SER A 117 20.27 -8.49 7.37
N ILE A 118 19.25 -8.96 8.10
CA ILE A 118 18.23 -8.13 8.74
C ILE A 118 18.43 -8.14 10.25
N TYR A 119 18.24 -6.99 10.87
CA TYR A 119 18.28 -6.78 12.30
C TYR A 119 17.00 -6.07 12.75
N LEU A 120 16.42 -6.55 13.84
CA LEU A 120 15.18 -6.02 14.41
C LEU A 120 15.39 -5.74 15.90
N ASN A 121 14.98 -4.56 16.34
CA ASN A 121 14.85 -4.19 17.74
C ASN A 121 13.40 -3.79 18.01
N LEU A 122 12.77 -4.41 19.00
CA LEU A 122 11.36 -4.16 19.34
C LEU A 122 11.17 -3.13 20.46
N GLY A 123 12.24 -2.49 20.93
CA GLY A 123 12.17 -1.48 21.98
C GLY A 123 11.75 -2.00 23.36
N ASP A 124 11.53 -3.29 23.51
CA ASP A 124 11.09 -3.97 24.73
C ASP A 124 12.22 -4.29 25.73
N GLY A 125 13.44 -3.87 25.39
CA GLY A 125 14.65 -4.14 26.16
C GLY A 125 15.29 -5.49 25.90
N SER A 126 14.76 -6.31 25.00
CA SER A 126 15.35 -7.60 24.61
C SER A 126 16.63 -7.43 23.76
N GLY A 127 16.85 -6.21 23.24
CA GLY A 127 17.97 -5.88 22.38
C GLY A 127 17.72 -6.23 20.91
N TRP A 128 18.79 -6.39 20.15
CA TRP A 128 18.71 -6.71 18.71
C TRP A 128 18.62 -8.20 18.47
N ILE A 129 17.74 -8.58 17.57
CA ILE A 129 17.63 -9.92 17.00
C ILE A 129 17.99 -9.80 15.52
N GLY A 130 18.77 -10.74 14.97
CA GLY A 130 19.19 -10.62 13.58
C GLY A 130 19.71 -11.90 12.99
N GLY A 131 19.85 -11.91 11.67
CA GLY A 131 20.35 -13.04 10.92
C GLY A 131 20.26 -12.81 9.41
N PRO A 132 20.60 -13.85 8.62
CA PRO A 132 20.43 -13.81 7.17
C PRO A 132 19.01 -13.45 6.77
N ALA A 133 18.85 -12.54 5.80
CA ALA A 133 17.54 -12.09 5.34
C ALA A 133 16.68 -13.24 4.79
N GLU A 134 17.28 -14.20 4.11
CA GLU A 134 16.61 -15.37 3.55
C GLU A 134 15.91 -16.21 4.64
N GLU A 135 16.56 -16.43 5.78
CA GLU A 135 15.98 -17.18 6.90
C GLU A 135 14.80 -16.44 7.55
N LEU A 136 14.90 -15.11 7.64
CA LEU A 136 13.83 -14.28 8.17
C LEU A 136 12.64 -14.19 7.23
N LEU A 137 12.90 -13.99 5.94
CA LEU A 137 11.84 -13.86 4.92
C LEU A 137 11.09 -15.19 4.75
N SER A 138 11.78 -16.34 4.82
CA SER A 138 11.11 -17.65 4.81
C SER A 138 10.18 -17.83 6.01
N GLY A 139 10.62 -17.48 7.22
CA GLY A 139 9.76 -17.48 8.41
C GLY A 139 8.59 -16.49 8.32
N PHE A 140 8.76 -15.36 7.62
CA PHE A 140 7.67 -14.43 7.31
C PHE A 140 6.73 -14.97 6.23
N GLY A 141 7.27 -15.65 5.20
CA GLY A 141 6.50 -16.35 4.16
C GLY A 141 5.54 -17.38 4.77
N ASP A 142 6.02 -18.22 5.65
CA ASP A 142 5.21 -19.19 6.39
C ASP A 142 4.11 -18.51 7.24
N MET A 143 4.39 -17.34 7.79
CA MET A 143 3.45 -16.60 8.60
C MET A 143 2.40 -15.82 7.76
N LEU A 144 2.77 -15.38 6.55
CA LEU A 144 1.90 -14.67 5.59
C LEU A 144 1.24 -15.62 4.59
N GLY A 145 1.87 -16.77 4.27
CA GLY A 145 1.41 -17.71 3.25
C GLY A 145 0.02 -18.29 3.51
N GLY A 146 -0.43 -18.30 4.79
CA GLY A 146 -1.82 -18.61 5.12
C GLY A 146 -2.83 -17.48 4.90
N ALA A 147 -2.38 -16.28 4.53
CA ALA A 147 -3.23 -15.09 4.33
C ALA A 147 -3.27 -14.60 2.87
N LEU A 148 -2.34 -15.05 2.05
CA LEU A 148 -2.30 -14.72 0.62
C LEU A 148 -2.86 -15.89 -0.20
N PRO A 149 -3.65 -15.62 -1.26
CA PRO A 149 -4.19 -16.67 -2.13
C PRO A 149 -3.14 -17.26 -3.09
N PHE A 150 -1.88 -16.88 -2.96
CA PHE A 150 -0.75 -17.35 -3.76
C PHE A 150 0.49 -17.48 -2.88
N ASP A 151 1.37 -18.39 -3.26
CA ASP A 151 2.67 -18.59 -2.61
C ASP A 151 3.70 -17.61 -3.21
N PRO A 152 4.19 -16.62 -2.43
CA PRO A 152 5.18 -15.66 -2.93
C PRO A 152 6.52 -16.31 -3.29
N GLU A 153 6.89 -17.43 -2.64
CA GLU A 153 8.14 -18.16 -2.88
C GLU A 153 8.07 -18.90 -4.22
N ALA A 154 6.94 -19.54 -4.50
CA ALA A 154 6.66 -20.18 -5.79
C ALA A 154 6.72 -19.17 -6.95
N LEU A 155 6.18 -17.93 -6.73
CA LEU A 155 6.27 -16.84 -7.71
C LEU A 155 7.71 -16.38 -7.94
N ALA A 156 8.53 -16.29 -6.88
CA ALA A 156 9.94 -15.91 -6.98
C ALA A 156 10.78 -16.96 -7.71
N GLU A 157 10.41 -18.25 -7.59
CA GLU A 157 11.03 -19.37 -8.32
C GLU A 157 10.50 -19.52 -9.76
N GLY A 158 9.52 -18.70 -10.16
CA GLY A 158 8.88 -18.77 -11.48
C GLY A 158 7.85 -19.91 -11.60
N ASP A 159 7.43 -20.48 -10.47
CA ASP A 159 6.34 -21.45 -10.44
C ASP A 159 5.00 -20.73 -10.58
N MET A 160 4.43 -20.83 -11.78
CA MET A 160 3.14 -20.22 -12.14
C MET A 160 1.97 -21.20 -11.99
N SER A 161 2.15 -22.35 -11.37
CA SER A 161 1.11 -23.38 -11.26
C SER A 161 -0.13 -22.87 -10.50
N GLY A 162 0.05 -22.09 -9.44
CA GLY A 162 -1.05 -21.44 -8.73
C GLY A 162 -1.79 -20.40 -9.59
N MET A 163 -1.10 -19.78 -10.53
CA MET A 163 -1.69 -18.83 -11.48
C MET A 163 -2.43 -19.59 -12.63
N GLU A 164 -1.94 -20.75 -13.01
CA GLU A 164 -2.64 -21.63 -13.98
C GLU A 164 -3.97 -22.13 -13.41
N ASP A 165 -4.02 -22.51 -12.15
CA ASP A 165 -5.25 -22.92 -11.47
C ASP A 165 -6.24 -21.76 -11.34
N MET A 166 -5.78 -20.53 -11.06
CA MET A 166 -6.61 -19.33 -11.08
C MET A 166 -7.13 -19.03 -12.50
N MET A 167 -6.29 -19.14 -13.54
CA MET A 167 -6.72 -18.92 -14.92
C MET A 167 -7.69 -20.01 -15.42
N ALA A 168 -7.66 -21.20 -14.82
CA ALA A 168 -8.61 -22.28 -15.12
C ALA A 168 -10.01 -22.04 -14.52
N MET A 169 -10.19 -21.06 -13.65
CA MET A 169 -11.50 -20.70 -13.10
C MET A 169 -12.41 -20.14 -14.18
N PRO A 170 -13.67 -20.63 -14.31
CA PRO A 170 -14.62 -20.09 -15.27
C PRO A 170 -14.85 -18.58 -15.06
N GLY A 171 -14.66 -17.81 -16.13
CA GLY A 171 -14.82 -16.35 -16.11
C GLY A 171 -13.56 -15.54 -15.74
N MET A 172 -12.48 -16.17 -15.26
CA MET A 172 -11.24 -15.47 -14.93
C MET A 172 -10.58 -14.85 -16.18
N MET A 173 -10.58 -15.59 -17.28
CA MET A 173 -10.02 -15.09 -18.54
C MET A 173 -10.82 -13.90 -19.09
N ASP A 174 -12.15 -13.93 -18.98
CA ASP A 174 -13.02 -12.81 -19.36
C ASP A 174 -12.77 -11.61 -18.44
N ALA A 175 -12.60 -11.83 -17.13
CA ALA A 175 -12.27 -10.80 -16.18
C ALA A 175 -10.89 -10.16 -16.45
N MET A 176 -9.88 -10.96 -16.78
CA MET A 176 -8.55 -10.45 -17.13
C MET A 176 -8.57 -9.67 -18.46
N MET A 177 -9.33 -10.14 -19.47
CA MET A 177 -9.51 -9.39 -20.70
C MET A 177 -10.25 -8.07 -20.47
N ALA A 178 -11.26 -8.08 -19.61
CA ALA A 178 -12.00 -6.87 -19.23
C ALA A 178 -11.08 -5.88 -18.48
N LEU A 179 -10.29 -6.34 -17.52
CA LEU A 179 -9.29 -5.51 -16.83
C LEU A 179 -8.24 -4.94 -17.79
N SER A 180 -7.79 -5.73 -18.77
CA SER A 180 -6.83 -5.24 -19.77
C SER A 180 -7.41 -4.18 -20.71
N SER A 181 -8.74 -4.04 -20.77
CA SER A 181 -9.44 -3.02 -21.55
C SER A 181 -9.64 -1.70 -20.78
N LEU A 182 -9.45 -1.69 -19.46
CA LEU A 182 -9.54 -0.47 -18.65
C LEU A 182 -8.40 0.48 -19.00
N GLN A 183 -8.73 1.75 -19.15
CA GLN A 183 -7.74 2.80 -19.23
C GLN A 183 -7.50 3.38 -17.84
N ALA A 184 -6.30 3.84 -17.58
CA ALA A 184 -5.97 4.43 -16.26
C ALA A 184 -6.89 5.61 -15.95
N SER A 185 -7.29 6.40 -16.95
CA SER A 185 -8.24 7.50 -16.83
C SER A 185 -9.65 7.10 -16.42
N ASP A 186 -10.02 5.82 -16.50
CA ASP A 186 -11.33 5.35 -16.05
C ASP A 186 -11.44 5.28 -14.52
N PHE A 187 -10.30 5.20 -13.82
CA PHE A 187 -10.26 5.04 -12.37
C PHE A 187 -9.23 5.92 -11.64
N VAL A 188 -8.46 6.73 -12.39
CA VAL A 188 -7.50 7.69 -11.83
C VAL A 188 -7.66 9.04 -12.53
N ALA A 189 -7.80 10.09 -11.76
CA ALA A 189 -7.75 11.48 -12.23
C ALA A 189 -6.65 12.23 -11.52
N VAL A 190 -5.83 12.97 -12.28
CA VAL A 190 -4.75 13.78 -11.71
C VAL A 190 -5.03 15.25 -12.00
N SER A 191 -4.89 16.09 -10.99
CA SER A 191 -4.92 17.54 -11.12
C SER A 191 -3.62 18.16 -10.62
N ARG A 192 -3.22 19.26 -11.23
CA ARG A 192 -2.20 20.14 -10.67
C ARG A 192 -2.90 21.26 -9.95
N GLU A 193 -2.65 21.34 -8.66
CA GLU A 193 -3.15 22.39 -7.79
C GLU A 193 -2.18 23.60 -7.79
N MET A 194 -2.51 24.61 -6.99
CA MET A 194 -1.65 25.78 -6.85
C MET A 194 -0.32 25.41 -6.20
N ASP A 195 0.78 25.80 -6.82
CA ASP A 195 2.11 25.62 -6.27
C ASP A 195 2.24 26.27 -4.88
N MET A 196 2.80 25.54 -3.92
CA MET A 196 2.95 26.00 -2.54
C MET A 196 4.40 25.89 -2.08
N GLY A 197 4.95 26.99 -1.52
CA GLY A 197 6.26 26.94 -0.87
C GLY A 197 7.44 26.56 -1.77
N GLY A 198 7.34 26.73 -3.10
CA GLY A 198 8.35 26.29 -4.05
C GLY A 198 8.19 24.83 -4.48
N GLN A 199 7.04 24.23 -4.21
CA GLN A 199 6.70 22.89 -4.63
C GLN A 199 5.50 22.92 -5.58
N ALA A 200 5.57 22.18 -6.68
CA ALA A 200 4.43 21.87 -7.53
C ALA A 200 3.59 20.79 -6.82
N HIS A 201 2.28 21.01 -6.75
CA HIS A 201 1.36 20.14 -6.02
C HIS A 201 0.46 19.38 -7.01
N PHE A 202 0.54 18.07 -6.99
CA PHE A 202 -0.30 17.17 -7.77
C PHE A 202 -1.21 16.35 -6.85
N VAL A 203 -2.48 16.26 -7.24
CA VAL A 203 -3.49 15.45 -6.51
C VAL A 203 -3.98 14.35 -7.44
N ILE A 204 -3.78 13.12 -7.01
CA ILE A 204 -4.21 11.90 -7.69
C ILE A 204 -5.44 11.37 -6.95
N ASN A 205 -6.59 11.40 -7.63
CA ASN A 205 -7.84 10.89 -7.11
C ASN A 205 -8.10 9.50 -7.68
N PHE A 206 -8.31 8.51 -6.83
CA PHE A 206 -8.69 7.16 -7.23
C PHE A 206 -10.21 7.04 -7.24
N LEU A 207 -10.80 6.86 -8.40
CA LEU A 207 -12.24 6.75 -8.63
C LEU A 207 -12.71 5.31 -8.33
N ILE A 208 -12.58 4.90 -7.07
CA ILE A 208 -12.81 3.51 -6.65
C ILE A 208 -14.26 3.07 -6.92
N ALA A 209 -15.24 3.94 -6.68
CA ALA A 209 -16.64 3.64 -6.97
C ALA A 209 -16.87 3.38 -8.46
N ASP A 210 -16.25 4.17 -9.35
CA ASP A 210 -16.35 4.02 -10.79
C ASP A 210 -15.69 2.71 -11.26
N LEU A 211 -14.51 2.39 -10.69
CA LEU A 211 -13.84 1.11 -10.96
C LEU A 211 -14.72 -0.08 -10.55
N LEU A 212 -15.25 -0.07 -9.31
CA LEU A 212 -16.06 -1.16 -8.76
C LEU A 212 -17.39 -1.35 -9.49
N THR A 213 -17.95 -0.29 -10.07
CA THR A 213 -19.20 -0.34 -10.87
C THR A 213 -18.99 -0.56 -12.34
N SER A 214 -17.73 -0.59 -12.80
CA SER A 214 -17.41 -0.82 -14.20
C SER A 214 -17.79 -2.25 -14.63
N ASP A 215 -18.23 -2.39 -15.90
CA ASP A 215 -18.54 -3.71 -16.49
C ASP A 215 -17.31 -4.63 -16.48
N ALA A 216 -16.11 -4.07 -16.48
CA ALA A 216 -14.86 -4.81 -16.41
C ALA A 216 -14.60 -5.44 -15.04
N PHE A 217 -15.02 -4.79 -13.97
CA PHE A 217 -14.79 -5.26 -12.60
C PHE A 217 -15.93 -6.13 -12.06
N ALA A 218 -17.13 -6.04 -12.64
CA ALA A 218 -18.32 -6.79 -12.22
C ALA A 218 -18.10 -8.32 -12.11
N PRO A 219 -17.39 -9.00 -13.06
CA PRO A 219 -17.11 -10.44 -12.94
C PRO A 219 -16.21 -10.80 -11.76
N LEU A 220 -15.21 -9.95 -11.45
CA LEU A 220 -14.31 -10.17 -10.30
C LEU A 220 -15.04 -10.01 -8.97
N LEU A 221 -15.91 -9.00 -8.88
CA LEU A 221 -16.78 -8.81 -7.70
C LEU A 221 -17.70 -10.00 -7.48
N ALA A 222 -18.34 -10.49 -8.56
CA ALA A 222 -19.22 -11.65 -8.48
C ALA A 222 -18.48 -12.88 -7.98
N MET A 223 -17.24 -13.11 -8.45
CA MET A 223 -16.39 -14.22 -8.03
C MET A 223 -15.96 -14.10 -6.56
N GLY A 224 -15.45 -12.93 -6.15
CA GLY A 224 -15.00 -12.69 -4.78
C GLY A 224 -16.14 -12.79 -3.75
N MET A 225 -17.29 -12.21 -4.05
CA MET A 225 -18.46 -12.29 -3.17
C MET A 225 -19.06 -13.72 -3.15
N GLY A 226 -19.04 -14.42 -4.28
CA GLY A 226 -19.49 -15.81 -4.33
C GLY A 226 -18.67 -16.72 -3.41
N GLN A 227 -17.34 -16.57 -3.43
CA GLN A 227 -16.47 -17.29 -2.50
C GLN A 227 -16.71 -16.90 -1.04
N ALA A 228 -16.87 -15.62 -0.75
CA ALA A 228 -17.13 -15.13 0.61
C ALA A 228 -18.47 -15.60 1.19
N MET A 229 -19.48 -15.73 0.34
CA MET A 229 -20.83 -16.16 0.74
C MET A 229 -21.07 -17.67 0.61
N GLY A 230 -20.08 -18.44 0.14
CA GLY A 230 -20.21 -19.88 -0.08
C GLY A 230 -21.24 -20.25 -1.16
N ALA A 231 -21.59 -19.32 -2.04
CA ALA A 231 -22.53 -19.52 -3.13
C ALA A 231 -21.79 -19.90 -4.43
N GLU A 232 -22.27 -20.93 -5.12
CA GLU A 232 -21.80 -21.22 -6.48
C GLU A 232 -22.27 -20.08 -7.41
N THR A 233 -21.34 -19.21 -7.82
CA THR A 233 -21.61 -18.07 -8.73
C THR A 233 -21.94 -18.51 -10.16
N SER A 234 -21.76 -19.78 -10.49
CA SER A 234 -22.00 -20.35 -11.82
C SER A 234 -23.47 -20.30 -12.32
N GLY A 235 -24.39 -19.77 -11.50
CA GLY A 235 -25.81 -19.67 -11.83
C GLY A 235 -26.38 -18.25 -11.82
N MET A 236 -25.57 -17.22 -11.54
CA MET A 236 -26.07 -15.83 -11.47
C MET A 236 -26.43 -15.31 -12.87
N THR A 237 -27.60 -14.68 -12.96
CA THR A 237 -28.03 -14.02 -14.19
C THR A 237 -27.33 -12.66 -14.35
N GLN A 238 -27.26 -12.16 -15.57
CA GLN A 238 -26.71 -10.83 -15.85
C GLN A 238 -27.44 -9.71 -15.05
N GLN A 239 -28.73 -9.89 -14.80
CA GLN A 239 -29.53 -8.95 -14.00
C GLN A 239 -29.14 -8.97 -12.52
N GLU A 240 -28.84 -10.13 -11.96
CA GLU A 240 -28.34 -10.27 -10.59
C GLU A 240 -26.94 -9.67 -10.43
N MET A 241 -26.06 -9.85 -11.40
CA MET A 241 -24.75 -9.21 -11.43
C MET A 241 -24.86 -7.68 -11.48
N GLN A 242 -25.77 -7.12 -12.30
CA GLN A 242 -26.00 -5.67 -12.32
C GLN A 242 -26.57 -5.13 -11.00
N GLN A 243 -27.48 -5.85 -10.35
CA GLN A 243 -27.99 -5.45 -9.04
C GLN A 243 -26.88 -5.46 -7.99
N MET A 244 -26.02 -6.46 -8.02
CA MET A 244 -24.88 -6.56 -7.11
C MET A 244 -23.87 -5.44 -7.37
N SER A 245 -23.52 -5.14 -8.61
CA SER A 245 -22.64 -4.01 -8.96
C SER A 245 -23.21 -2.67 -8.47
N MET A 246 -24.52 -2.43 -8.66
CA MET A 246 -25.16 -1.23 -8.13
C MET A 246 -25.13 -1.17 -6.57
N MET A 247 -25.32 -2.30 -5.91
CA MET A 247 -25.25 -2.36 -4.44
C MET A 247 -23.81 -2.07 -3.97
N VAL A 248 -22.81 -2.64 -4.60
CA VAL A 248 -21.39 -2.37 -4.30
C VAL A 248 -21.07 -0.89 -4.58
N GLY A 249 -21.51 -0.34 -5.71
CA GLY A 249 -21.36 1.08 -6.00
C GLY A 249 -21.94 1.98 -4.91
N MET A 250 -23.13 1.67 -4.40
CA MET A 250 -23.71 2.41 -3.28
C MET A 250 -22.94 2.23 -1.98
N LEU A 251 -22.38 1.05 -1.71
CA LEU A 251 -21.58 0.80 -0.52
C LEU A 251 -20.26 1.59 -0.51
N PHE A 252 -19.68 1.80 -1.67
CA PHE A 252 -18.39 2.47 -1.83
C PHE A 252 -18.49 3.90 -2.40
N SER A 253 -19.72 4.43 -2.59
CA SER A 253 -19.95 5.76 -3.16
C SER A 253 -19.25 6.89 -2.40
N ASP A 254 -19.16 6.75 -1.08
CA ASP A 254 -18.58 7.76 -0.20
C ASP A 254 -17.10 7.47 0.15
N LEU A 255 -16.52 6.38 -0.43
CA LEU A 255 -15.12 6.10 -0.28
C LEU A 255 -14.31 7.08 -1.11
N THR A 256 -13.41 7.79 -0.46
CA THR A 256 -12.42 8.64 -1.11
C THR A 256 -11.02 8.11 -0.84
N LEU A 257 -10.23 7.98 -1.91
CA LEU A 257 -8.82 7.67 -1.84
C LEU A 257 -8.07 8.67 -2.69
N THR A 258 -7.20 9.43 -2.05
CA THR A 258 -6.39 10.46 -2.71
C THR A 258 -4.92 10.26 -2.40
N TYR A 259 -4.06 10.56 -3.37
CA TYR A 259 -2.62 10.63 -3.17
C TYR A 259 -2.11 11.99 -3.65
N GLU A 260 -1.48 12.73 -2.77
CA GLU A 260 -0.92 14.03 -3.07
C GLU A 260 0.60 13.91 -3.21
N GLN A 261 1.16 14.55 -4.22
CA GLN A 261 2.59 14.64 -4.43
C GLN A 261 3.06 16.09 -4.47
N PHE A 262 4.14 16.35 -3.77
CA PHE A 262 4.80 17.65 -3.72
C PHE A 262 6.19 17.50 -4.34
N ILE A 263 6.40 18.20 -5.45
CA ILE A 263 7.62 18.14 -6.27
C ILE A 263 8.33 19.47 -6.16
N SER A 264 9.58 19.47 -5.75
CA SER A 264 10.41 20.68 -5.68
C SER A 264 10.53 21.32 -7.07
N THR A 265 10.14 22.58 -7.21
CA THR A 265 10.30 23.31 -8.47
C THR A 265 11.76 23.69 -8.79
N SER A 266 12.66 23.55 -7.82
CA SER A 266 14.07 23.85 -7.98
C SER A 266 14.93 22.66 -8.38
N THR A 267 14.54 21.44 -7.93
CA THR A 267 15.30 20.20 -8.16
C THR A 267 14.56 19.19 -9.03
N ASN A 268 13.25 19.38 -9.25
CA ASN A 268 12.35 18.43 -9.90
C ASN A 268 12.26 17.06 -9.21
N LEU A 269 12.56 17.01 -7.90
CA LEU A 269 12.47 15.79 -7.11
C LEU A 269 11.18 15.78 -6.29
N VAL A 270 10.61 14.61 -6.10
CA VAL A 270 9.49 14.41 -5.17
C VAL A 270 10.01 14.60 -3.75
N GLU A 271 9.47 15.56 -3.00
CA GLU A 271 9.89 15.85 -1.63
C GLU A 271 8.89 15.32 -0.60
N ARG A 272 7.61 15.14 -1.00
CA ARG A 272 6.58 14.64 -0.10
C ARG A 272 5.48 13.90 -0.85
N GLY A 273 4.97 12.83 -0.24
CA GLY A 273 3.75 12.13 -0.63
C GLY A 273 2.78 12.05 0.54
N VAL A 274 1.48 12.22 0.27
CA VAL A 274 0.41 12.06 1.27
C VAL A 274 -0.68 11.17 0.69
N LEU A 275 -0.95 10.05 1.34
CA LEU A 275 -2.06 9.15 1.02
C LEU A 275 -3.17 9.36 2.05
N SER A 276 -4.37 9.63 1.58
CA SER A 276 -5.56 9.79 2.42
C SER A 276 -6.67 8.88 1.93
N LEU A 277 -7.21 8.05 2.83
CA LEU A 277 -8.40 7.26 2.60
C LEU A 277 -9.45 7.66 3.64
N ASN A 278 -10.64 7.97 3.18
CA ASN A 278 -11.80 8.15 4.03
C ASN A 278 -12.93 7.26 3.52
N PHE A 279 -13.37 6.36 4.37
CA PHE A 279 -14.43 5.41 4.05
C PHE A 279 -15.51 5.43 5.16
N PRO A 280 -16.54 6.28 5.01
CA PRO A 280 -17.75 6.16 5.82
C PRO A 280 -18.43 4.82 5.53
N LEU A 281 -18.56 3.98 6.55
CA LEU A 281 -19.16 2.66 6.39
C LEU A 281 -20.68 2.75 6.48
N PRO A 282 -21.42 2.20 5.50
CA PRO A 282 -22.88 2.22 5.55
C PRO A 282 -23.44 1.54 6.80
N ALA A 283 -24.41 2.18 7.44
CA ALA A 283 -25.04 1.67 8.68
C ALA A 283 -25.63 0.26 8.52
N MET A 284 -26.00 -0.14 7.30
CA MET A 284 -26.50 -1.48 7.01
C MET A 284 -25.45 -2.59 7.23
N LEU A 285 -24.15 -2.26 7.13
CA LEU A 285 -23.06 -3.21 7.35
C LEU A 285 -22.64 -3.30 8.82
N THR A 286 -22.69 -2.18 9.52
CA THR A 286 -22.11 -2.06 10.86
C THR A 286 -23.17 -1.92 11.96
N GLY A 287 -24.41 -1.55 11.60
CA GLY A 287 -25.45 -1.18 12.55
C GLY A 287 -25.23 0.20 13.18
N SER A 288 -24.19 0.93 12.81
CA SER A 288 -23.82 2.25 13.32
C SER A 288 -23.81 3.28 12.19
N ALA A 289 -24.41 4.44 12.43
CA ALA A 289 -24.40 5.55 11.47
C ALA A 289 -23.04 6.29 11.45
N ASP A 290 -22.24 6.12 12.49
CA ASP A 290 -20.96 6.83 12.68
C ASP A 290 -19.75 5.91 12.39
N ALA A 291 -19.98 4.77 11.72
CA ALA A 291 -18.90 3.84 11.40
C ALA A 291 -18.05 4.38 10.25
N SER A 292 -16.74 4.36 10.43
CA SER A 292 -15.80 4.86 9.42
C SER A 292 -14.41 4.23 9.54
N ILE A 293 -13.69 4.23 8.42
CA ILE A 293 -12.27 3.95 8.35
C ILE A 293 -11.60 5.18 7.75
N VAL A 294 -10.66 5.76 8.48
CA VAL A 294 -9.84 6.89 8.01
C VAL A 294 -8.38 6.47 8.09
N LEU A 295 -7.67 6.59 6.99
CA LEU A 295 -6.23 6.36 6.92
C LEU A 295 -5.56 7.61 6.36
N GLU A 296 -4.53 8.06 7.05
CA GLU A 296 -3.63 9.11 6.58
C GLU A 296 -2.19 8.61 6.67
N MET A 297 -1.44 8.76 5.60
CA MET A 297 -0.02 8.45 5.57
C MET A 297 0.72 9.56 4.84
N SER A 298 1.77 10.09 5.44
CA SER A 298 2.67 11.02 4.77
C SER A 298 4.10 10.50 4.80
N VAL A 299 4.83 10.78 3.73
CA VAL A 299 6.25 10.47 3.61
C VAL A 299 6.95 11.72 3.10
N ASP A 300 7.91 12.23 3.86
CA ASP A 300 8.79 13.31 3.47
C ASP A 300 10.13 12.71 3.00
N LEU A 301 10.57 13.06 1.80
CA LEU A 301 11.77 12.52 1.15
C LEU A 301 12.86 13.60 1.12
N SER A 302 14.08 13.20 1.44
CA SER A 302 15.21 14.12 1.51
C SER A 302 16.54 13.40 1.27
N GLY A 303 17.63 14.16 1.17
CA GLY A 303 18.97 13.58 1.09
C GLY A 303 19.20 12.68 -0.13
N TYR A 304 18.55 12.96 -1.25
CA TYR A 304 18.75 12.25 -2.51
C TYR A 304 20.23 12.20 -2.90
N ASN A 305 20.75 10.98 -3.09
CA ASN A 305 22.15 10.70 -3.42
C ASN A 305 23.17 11.23 -2.38
N ALA A 306 22.68 11.54 -1.16
CA ALA A 306 23.58 11.88 -0.06
C ALA A 306 24.17 10.61 0.57
N PRO A 307 25.37 10.67 1.13
CA PRO A 307 25.94 9.52 1.84
C PRO A 307 25.01 9.07 2.97
N ILE A 308 24.71 7.77 3.02
CA ILE A 308 23.96 7.15 4.11
C ILE A 308 24.90 6.29 4.97
N SER A 309 24.49 6.03 6.21
CA SER A 309 25.23 5.14 7.10
C SER A 309 24.24 4.27 7.86
N VAL A 310 24.15 3.01 7.47
CA VAL A 310 23.39 1.99 8.16
C VAL A 310 24.37 0.91 8.59
N GLU A 311 24.56 0.76 9.91
CA GLU A 311 25.51 -0.19 10.47
C GLU A 311 24.78 -1.36 11.11
N ALA A 312 25.34 -2.56 10.98
CA ALA A 312 24.88 -3.71 11.74
C ALA A 312 25.06 -3.43 13.25
N PRO A 313 24.13 -3.86 14.11
CA PRO A 313 24.31 -3.75 15.56
C PRO A 313 25.56 -4.50 16.01
N ALA A 314 26.31 -3.90 16.97
CA ALA A 314 27.53 -4.52 17.49
C ALA A 314 27.22 -5.84 18.24
N ASP A 315 26.06 -5.89 18.91
CA ASP A 315 25.60 -7.05 19.65
C ASP A 315 24.17 -7.39 19.20
N PHE A 316 23.94 -8.62 18.77
CA PHE A 316 22.60 -9.12 18.43
C PHE A 316 22.49 -10.61 18.80
N GLN A 317 21.25 -11.04 19.04
CA GLN A 317 20.91 -12.45 19.22
C GLN A 317 20.59 -13.05 17.86
N SER A 318 21.24 -14.17 17.51
CA SER A 318 20.91 -14.91 16.29
C SER A 318 19.53 -15.55 16.43
N MET A 319 18.75 -15.46 15.37
CA MET A 319 17.46 -16.14 15.24
C MET A 319 17.69 -17.59 14.74
N MET A 320 18.50 -18.38 15.45
CA MET A 320 18.61 -19.82 15.19
C MET A 320 17.57 -20.59 15.99
#